data_14a403d53772de5975c472b176ff4b81
#
_entry.id   14a403d53772de5975c472b176ff4b81
#
_cell.length_a   1.000
_cell.length_b   1.000
_cell.length_c   1.000
_cell.angle_alpha   90.00
_cell.angle_beta   90.00
_cell.angle_gamma   90.00
#
_symmetry.space_group_name_H-M   'P 1'
#
loop_
_entity.id
_entity.type
_entity.pdbx_description
1 polymer ?
#
loop_
_entity_poly.entity_id
_entity_poly.type
_entity_poly.pdbx_seq_one_letter_code
_entity_poly.pdbx_strand_id
1 'polypeptide(L)'
;MDTDTIQRLTHLLVGSVCTEVSLEAGYLTILFGTHGLTIGCAWRLIQGEGICVGSNSDATLQAQFSALLIGQQVHHVALVNDCHDLRVEFSQGMILETFADSEQYEHWHVGGGPDEMIIAGPGKLWSSF
;
A
#
# COMPACT_ATOMS: atom_id res chain seq x y z
N MET A 1 1.19 5.60 18.66
CA MET A 1 1.62 5.35 17.28
C MET A 1 3.13 5.47 17.22
N ASP A 2 3.80 4.56 16.55
CA ASP A 2 5.25 4.55 16.48
C ASP A 2 5.75 5.56 15.44
N THR A 3 6.18 6.72 15.92
CA THR A 3 6.67 7.82 15.06
C THR A 3 7.90 7.43 14.25
N ASP A 4 8.78 6.64 14.84
CA ASP A 4 10.00 6.17 14.16
C ASP A 4 9.65 5.26 12.96
N THR A 5 8.71 4.35 13.13
CA THR A 5 8.26 3.48 12.05
C THR A 5 7.59 4.26 10.93
N ILE A 6 6.79 5.29 11.27
CA ILE A 6 6.16 6.17 10.29
C ILE A 6 7.23 6.91 9.48
N GLN A 7 8.27 7.40 10.13
CA GLN A 7 9.38 8.07 9.44
C GLN A 7 10.10 7.12 8.47
N ARG A 8 10.33 5.88 8.87
CA ARG A 8 10.93 4.88 8.01
C ARG A 8 10.06 4.50 6.83
N LEU A 9 8.75 4.36 7.07
CA LEU A 9 7.77 4.10 6.01
C LEU A 9 7.79 5.23 4.98
N THR A 10 7.78 6.47 5.44
CA THR A 10 7.86 7.63 4.58
C THR A 10 9.17 7.64 3.77
N HIS A 11 10.28 7.34 4.44
CA HIS A 11 11.58 7.29 3.79
C HIS A 11 11.64 6.22 2.69
N LEU A 12 11.02 5.07 2.93
CA LEU A 12 11.02 3.98 1.95
C LEU A 12 10.12 4.27 0.74
N LEU A 13 8.98 4.89 0.95
CA LEU A 13 7.95 5.00 -0.08
C LEU A 13 7.89 6.34 -0.79
N VAL A 14 8.01 7.46 -0.06
CA VAL A 14 7.85 8.79 -0.68
C VAL A 14 9.00 9.06 -1.65
N GLY A 15 8.64 9.47 -2.86
CA GLY A 15 9.59 9.69 -3.94
C GLY A 15 9.81 8.46 -4.82
N SER A 16 9.35 7.28 -4.39
CA SER A 16 9.49 6.06 -5.18
C SER A 16 8.50 6.05 -6.35
N VAL A 17 8.93 5.50 -7.48
CA VAL A 17 8.11 5.40 -8.69
C VAL A 17 7.66 3.95 -8.85
N CYS A 18 6.36 3.75 -9.06
CA CYS A 18 5.82 2.41 -9.29
C CYS A 18 6.32 1.85 -10.62
N THR A 19 6.93 0.68 -10.58
CA THR A 19 7.46 0.01 -11.77
C THR A 19 6.60 -1.16 -12.22
N GLU A 20 5.86 -1.77 -11.31
CA GLU A 20 5.06 -2.95 -11.62
C GLU A 20 3.94 -3.11 -10.60
N VAL A 21 2.83 -3.70 -11.02
CA VAL A 21 1.69 -4.03 -10.15
C VAL A 21 1.29 -5.47 -10.43
N SER A 22 0.98 -6.22 -9.37
CA SER A 22 0.54 -7.62 -9.46
C SER A 22 -0.69 -7.84 -8.60
N LEU A 23 -1.63 -8.62 -9.10
CA LEU A 23 -2.84 -9.04 -8.39
C LEU A 23 -2.89 -10.56 -8.41
N GLU A 24 -2.49 -11.21 -7.31
CA GLU A 24 -2.45 -12.67 -7.22
C GLU A 24 -2.95 -13.16 -5.87
N ALA A 25 -3.79 -14.18 -5.88
CA ALA A 25 -4.24 -14.88 -4.68
C ALA A 25 -4.82 -13.95 -3.61
N GLY A 26 -5.51 -12.90 -4.03
CA GLY A 26 -6.09 -11.92 -3.11
C GLY A 26 -5.15 -10.83 -2.64
N TYR A 27 -3.91 -10.82 -3.11
CA TYR A 27 -2.92 -9.80 -2.75
C TYR A 27 -2.73 -8.80 -3.86
N LEU A 28 -2.65 -7.53 -3.47
CA LEU A 28 -2.22 -6.45 -4.36
C LEU A 28 -0.77 -6.13 -4.01
N THR A 29 0.14 -6.28 -4.97
CA THR A 29 1.55 -5.95 -4.79
C THR A 29 1.94 -4.83 -5.72
N ILE A 30 2.53 -3.78 -5.18
CA ILE A 30 3.03 -2.62 -5.91
C ILE A 30 4.54 -2.58 -5.75
N LEU A 31 5.27 -2.69 -6.87
CA LEU A 31 6.73 -2.69 -6.87
C LEU A 31 7.28 -1.32 -7.25
N PHE A 32 8.34 -0.91 -6.57
CA PHE A 32 9.00 0.37 -6.74
C PHE A 32 10.50 0.18 -7.08
N GLY A 33 10.79 -0.79 -7.92
CA GLY A 33 12.17 -1.13 -8.24
C GLY A 33 12.78 -2.05 -7.19
N THR A 34 13.45 -1.48 -6.18
CA THR A 34 14.16 -2.29 -5.17
C THR A 34 13.32 -2.70 -3.98
N HIS A 35 12.13 -2.13 -3.84
CA HIS A 35 11.23 -2.46 -2.72
C HIS A 35 9.79 -2.54 -3.21
N GLY A 36 8.91 -3.04 -2.36
CA GLY A 36 7.52 -3.25 -2.72
C GLY A 36 6.58 -3.14 -1.53
N LEU A 37 5.32 -2.87 -1.85
CA LEU A 37 4.21 -2.83 -0.90
C LEU A 37 3.24 -3.95 -1.27
N THR A 38 2.99 -4.88 -0.34
CA THR A 38 2.04 -5.97 -0.52
C THR A 38 0.87 -5.76 0.43
N ILE A 39 -0.34 -5.83 -0.10
CA ILE A 39 -1.58 -5.60 0.65
C ILE A 39 -2.40 -6.88 0.64
N GLY A 40 -2.67 -7.43 1.84
CA GLY A 40 -3.46 -8.64 2.04
C GLY A 40 -4.83 -8.39 2.65
N CYS A 41 -5.15 -7.15 3.02
CA CYS A 41 -6.46 -6.77 3.54
C CYS A 41 -7.30 -6.11 2.45
N ALA A 42 -8.50 -5.67 2.81
CA ALA A 42 -9.34 -4.89 1.91
C ALA A 42 -8.63 -3.59 1.52
N TRP A 43 -8.77 -3.19 0.27
CA TRP A 43 -8.14 -1.98 -0.24
C TRP A 43 -9.04 -1.27 -1.25
N ARG A 44 -8.75 0.00 -1.48
CA ARG A 44 -9.47 0.82 -2.46
C ARG A 44 -8.48 1.75 -3.16
N LEU A 45 -8.61 1.84 -4.48
CA LEU A 45 -7.92 2.84 -5.29
C LEU A 45 -8.94 3.88 -5.74
N ILE A 46 -8.64 5.14 -5.49
CA ILE A 46 -9.49 6.26 -5.86
C ILE A 46 -8.78 7.06 -6.94
N GLN A 47 -9.47 7.35 -8.02
CA GLN A 47 -8.97 8.24 -9.08
C GLN A 47 -9.93 9.40 -9.25
N GLY A 48 -9.44 10.62 -9.00
CA GLY A 48 -10.24 11.84 -9.18
C GLY A 48 -11.47 11.88 -8.28
N GLU A 49 -12.58 12.37 -8.82
CA GLU A 49 -13.80 12.65 -8.07
C GLU A 49 -14.76 11.46 -8.05
N GLY A 50 -14.40 10.42 -7.33
CA GLY A 50 -15.34 9.36 -7.04
C GLY A 50 -15.22 8.10 -7.87
N ILE A 51 -14.27 8.01 -8.80
CA ILE A 51 -14.00 6.76 -9.50
C ILE A 51 -13.13 5.90 -8.58
N CYS A 52 -13.63 4.74 -8.20
CA CYS A 52 -12.88 3.89 -7.30
C CYS A 52 -13.02 2.41 -7.66
N VAL A 53 -11.97 1.66 -7.43
CA VAL A 53 -11.93 0.21 -7.53
C VAL A 53 -11.34 -0.34 -6.25
N GLY A 54 -11.79 -1.49 -5.81
CA GLY A 54 -11.32 -2.07 -4.57
C GLY A 54 -11.18 -3.58 -4.65
N SER A 55 -10.84 -4.16 -3.50
CA SER A 55 -10.60 -5.60 -3.36
C SER A 55 -11.82 -6.47 -3.69
N ASN A 56 -13.03 -5.89 -3.65
CA ASN A 56 -14.26 -6.59 -4.02
C ASN A 56 -14.75 -6.25 -5.41
N SER A 57 -13.99 -5.49 -6.18
CA SER A 57 -14.37 -5.12 -7.55
C SER A 57 -14.05 -6.26 -8.52
N ASP A 58 -14.61 -6.18 -9.72
CA ASP A 58 -14.32 -7.10 -10.81
C ASP A 58 -12.82 -7.14 -11.12
N ALA A 59 -12.30 -8.34 -11.36
CA ALA A 59 -10.87 -8.54 -11.60
C ALA A 59 -10.33 -7.73 -12.79
N THR A 60 -11.14 -7.56 -13.84
CA THR A 60 -10.77 -6.76 -15.00
C THR A 60 -10.60 -5.29 -14.62
N LEU A 61 -11.53 -4.76 -13.82
CA LEU A 61 -11.44 -3.38 -13.34
C LEU A 61 -10.25 -3.20 -12.41
N GLN A 62 -10.00 -4.18 -11.53
CA GLN A 62 -8.84 -4.14 -10.65
C GLN A 62 -7.54 -4.04 -11.45
N ALA A 63 -7.41 -4.86 -12.49
CA ALA A 63 -6.21 -4.87 -13.32
C ALA A 63 -6.05 -3.54 -14.08
N GLN A 64 -7.13 -3.02 -14.66
CA GLN A 64 -7.08 -1.77 -15.41
C GLN A 64 -6.70 -0.58 -14.52
N PHE A 65 -7.32 -0.44 -13.35
CA PHE A 65 -7.06 0.69 -12.47
C PHE A 65 -5.70 0.59 -11.79
N SER A 66 -5.30 -0.60 -11.34
CA SER A 66 -3.99 -0.76 -10.69
C SER A 66 -2.84 -0.51 -11.67
N ALA A 67 -3.01 -0.86 -12.95
CA ALA A 67 -2.00 -0.59 -13.96
C ALA A 67 -1.74 0.91 -14.16
N LEU A 68 -2.71 1.77 -13.84
CA LEU A 68 -2.52 3.21 -13.91
C LEU A 68 -1.49 3.74 -12.92
N LEU A 69 -1.18 2.98 -11.88
CA LEU A 69 -0.15 3.34 -10.91
C LEU A 69 1.27 3.28 -11.50
N ILE A 70 1.48 2.46 -12.53
CA ILE A 70 2.81 2.30 -13.12
C ILE A 70 3.28 3.63 -13.68
N GLY A 71 4.48 4.05 -13.27
CA GLY A 71 5.05 5.34 -13.64
C GLY A 71 4.70 6.49 -12.71
N GLN A 72 3.76 6.28 -11.78
CA GLN A 72 3.44 7.32 -10.80
C GLN A 72 4.40 7.28 -9.61
N GLN A 73 4.66 8.46 -9.07
CA GLN A 73 5.52 8.62 -7.91
C GLN A 73 4.68 8.74 -6.65
N VAL A 74 5.15 8.16 -5.55
CA VAL A 74 4.50 8.32 -4.25
C VAL A 74 4.82 9.72 -3.71
N HIS A 75 3.79 10.50 -3.41
CA HIS A 75 3.93 11.85 -2.88
C HIS A 75 3.72 11.91 -1.37
N HIS A 76 2.83 11.09 -0.83
CA HIS A 76 2.52 11.14 0.59
C HIS A 76 2.09 9.78 1.09
N VAL A 77 2.46 9.46 2.33
CA VAL A 77 2.08 8.23 3.02
C VAL A 77 1.59 8.60 4.41
N ALA A 78 0.49 8.00 4.84
CA ALA A 78 -0.05 8.21 6.18
C ALA A 78 -0.59 6.90 6.73
N LEU A 79 -0.52 6.76 8.04
CA LEU A 79 -1.25 5.73 8.78
C LEU A 79 -2.47 6.39 9.40
N VAL A 80 -3.64 5.83 9.13
CA VAL A 80 -4.89 6.37 9.60
C VAL A 80 -5.48 5.43 10.62
N ASN A 81 -5.94 5.96 11.73
CA ASN A 81 -6.56 5.25 12.85
C ASN A 81 -5.63 4.27 13.58
N ASP A 82 -6.14 3.71 14.68
CA ASP A 82 -5.37 2.79 15.54
C ASP A 82 -5.16 1.41 14.94
N CYS A 83 -5.84 1.10 13.84
CA CYS A 83 -5.67 -0.17 13.12
C CYS A 83 -4.52 -0.12 12.12
N HIS A 84 -3.82 1.01 12.01
CA HIS A 84 -2.70 1.23 11.10
C HIS A 84 -3.11 1.05 9.63
N ASP A 85 -4.28 1.56 9.25
CA ASP A 85 -4.68 1.61 7.87
C ASP A 85 -3.76 2.55 7.10
N LEU A 86 -3.35 2.11 5.93
CA LEU A 86 -2.37 2.82 5.11
C LEU A 86 -3.09 3.68 4.07
N ARG A 87 -2.60 4.90 3.89
CA ARG A 87 -3.05 5.78 2.81
C ARG A 87 -1.83 6.24 2.03
N VAL A 88 -1.82 5.97 0.73
CA VAL A 88 -0.73 6.34 -0.17
C VAL A 88 -1.28 7.24 -1.26
N GLU A 89 -0.72 8.43 -1.41
CA GLU A 89 -1.11 9.39 -2.44
C GLU A 89 -0.03 9.42 -3.53
N PHE A 90 -0.48 9.28 -4.77
CA PHE A 90 0.38 9.21 -5.95
C PHE A 90 0.34 10.52 -6.74
N SER A 91 1.32 10.69 -7.63
CA SER A 91 1.59 11.94 -8.35
C SER A 91 0.46 12.41 -9.27
N GLN A 92 -0.38 11.51 -9.74
CA GLN A 92 -1.48 11.87 -10.65
C GLN A 92 -2.84 11.86 -9.96
N GLY A 93 -2.85 12.08 -8.65
CA GLY A 93 -4.08 12.18 -7.88
C GLY A 93 -4.72 10.86 -7.49
N MET A 94 -4.09 9.74 -7.78
CA MET A 94 -4.60 8.45 -7.32
C MET A 94 -4.24 8.24 -5.85
N ILE A 95 -5.18 7.67 -5.10
CA ILE A 95 -5.02 7.41 -3.68
C ILE A 95 -5.32 5.93 -3.42
N LEU A 96 -4.39 5.26 -2.76
CA LEU A 96 -4.58 3.90 -2.28
C LEU A 96 -4.90 3.95 -0.79
N GLU A 97 -5.97 3.27 -0.39
CA GLU A 97 -6.34 3.14 1.01
C GLU A 97 -6.50 1.67 1.36
N THR A 98 -6.01 1.28 2.54
CA THR A 98 -6.20 -0.09 3.05
C THR A 98 -7.13 -0.06 4.27
N PHE A 99 -7.86 -1.16 4.48
CA PHE A 99 -8.80 -1.31 5.57
C PHE A 99 -8.54 -2.62 6.29
N ALA A 100 -8.14 -2.54 7.55
CA ALA A 100 -7.89 -3.72 8.35
C ALA A 100 -9.19 -4.52 8.51
N ASP A 101 -9.23 -5.72 7.95
CA ASP A 101 -10.41 -6.57 7.94
C ASP A 101 -10.15 -7.97 8.52
N SER A 102 -9.02 -8.14 9.20
CA SER A 102 -8.67 -9.41 9.84
C SER A 102 -8.06 -9.17 11.21
N GLU A 103 -8.41 -10.03 12.16
CA GLU A 103 -7.80 -10.05 13.48
C GLU A 103 -6.65 -11.05 13.58
N GLN A 104 -6.40 -11.83 12.53
CA GLN A 104 -5.46 -12.97 12.56
C GLN A 104 -4.30 -12.84 11.60
N TYR A 105 -4.40 -12.01 10.56
CA TYR A 105 -3.42 -11.95 9.48
C TYR A 105 -2.86 -10.54 9.34
N GLU A 106 -1.66 -10.45 8.81
CA GLU A 106 -1.08 -9.14 8.49
C GLU A 106 -1.91 -8.44 7.40
N HIS A 107 -1.99 -7.11 7.49
CA HIS A 107 -2.79 -6.31 6.59
C HIS A 107 -2.00 -5.84 5.38
N TRP A 108 -0.78 -5.39 5.63
CA TRP A 108 0.12 -4.99 4.55
C TRP A 108 1.56 -5.06 5.05
N HIS A 109 2.49 -5.13 4.11
CA HIS A 109 3.89 -5.01 4.46
C HIS A 109 4.66 -4.29 3.36
N VAL A 110 5.73 -3.62 3.75
CA VAL A 110 6.69 -2.98 2.86
C VAL A 110 8.02 -3.65 3.07
N GLY A 111 8.63 -4.15 2.00
CA GLY A 111 9.96 -4.76 2.04
C GLY A 111 10.88 -4.05 1.07
N GLY A 112 12.13 -3.78 1.51
CA GLY A 112 13.08 -3.11 0.65
C GLY A 112 14.50 -3.43 1.07
N GLY A 113 15.16 -4.28 0.33
CA GLY A 113 16.46 -4.76 0.72
C GLY A 113 16.39 -5.94 1.70
N PRO A 114 17.51 -6.58 1.98
CA PRO A 114 17.50 -7.85 2.72
C PRO A 114 17.06 -7.74 4.18
N ASP A 115 17.21 -6.57 4.80
CA ASP A 115 16.97 -6.42 6.23
C ASP A 115 15.88 -5.41 6.56
N GLU A 116 15.25 -4.80 5.56
CA GLU A 116 14.27 -3.74 5.77
C GLU A 116 12.85 -4.24 5.53
N MET A 117 12.02 -4.20 6.57
CA MET A 117 10.62 -4.60 6.47
C MET A 117 9.78 -3.85 7.50
N ILE A 118 8.60 -3.43 7.08
CA ILE A 118 7.57 -2.90 7.96
C ILE A 118 6.31 -3.69 7.70
N ILE A 119 5.71 -4.23 8.77
CA ILE A 119 4.53 -5.08 8.69
C ILE A 119 3.44 -4.51 9.58
N ALA A 120 2.25 -4.34 9.04
CA ALA A 120 1.06 -4.03 9.82
C ALA A 120 0.19 -5.28 9.95
N GLY A 121 -0.16 -5.63 11.16
CA GLY A 121 -1.03 -6.74 11.46
C GLY A 121 -2.05 -6.37 12.53
N PRO A 122 -2.78 -7.35 13.08
CA PRO A 122 -3.84 -7.05 14.05
C PRO A 122 -3.32 -6.29 15.27
N GLY A 123 -3.72 -5.03 15.39
CA GLY A 123 -3.36 -4.17 16.50
C GLY A 123 -1.89 -3.84 16.67
N LYS A 124 -1.04 -4.16 15.68
CA LYS A 124 0.40 -4.01 15.81
C LYS A 124 1.05 -3.50 14.52
N LEU A 125 2.18 -2.85 14.73
CA LEU A 125 3.05 -2.41 13.65
C LEU A 125 4.47 -2.89 14.00
N TRP A 126 5.10 -3.60 13.09
CA TRP A 126 6.47 -4.10 13.27
C TRP A 126 7.40 -3.50 12.23
N SER A 127 8.65 -3.25 12.63
CA SER A 127 9.67 -2.87 11.67
C SER A 127 10.97 -3.61 11.98
N SER A 128 11.71 -3.95 10.92
CA SER A 128 13.03 -4.57 11.01
C SER A 128 13.96 -3.83 10.06
N PHE A 129 15.04 -3.29 10.63
CA PHE A 129 16.03 -2.51 9.89
C PHE A 129 17.44 -2.82 10.32
#